data_cacabdfeefc713c4c4d5657942bccc20
#
_entry.id   cacabdfeefc713c4c4d5657942bccc20
#
_cell.length_a   1.000
_cell.length_b   1.000
_cell.length_c   1.000
_cell.angle_alpha   90.00
_cell.angle_beta   90.00
_cell.angle_gamma   90.00
#
_symmetry.space_group_name_H-M   'P 1'
#
loop_
_entity.id
_entity.type
_entity.pdbx_description
1 polymer ?
#
loop_
_entity_poly.entity_id
_entity_poly.type
_entity_poly.pdbx_seq_one_letter_code
_entity_poly.pdbx_strand_id
1 'polypeptide(L)'
;MKIEYNLTLDEILNCTNGKAVISGNGTGPLVFNEIFTDSREEFSKNAVFIALKGEKFNGEDFVDDVFKKGGYCALVSWDFLDGHDISAYSDKIVIAVSDAASALGNIAKFYLNRFDLKKKIAVTGSCGKTTTKEMAYAMFCLKYGKEKILKNNYNYNNLIGVPKAIFGLNKNHEYLILEIGTNKKGEIKKLSEIISPDVGAITNIGKSHLLEFKNTEGVFEEKKELALALSLKKDTFLILNADDEILSAEYKHKNFPGVNIISFGFGKQTGMTPDILCSRVDINDETGKALIELSFKGRKYSANINFCGTHLISDLLCALSIAEACGIDVETGLKAMEGFMLPAGRMQIIFNNAEGYILVNDSYNSNPDSLKAALDYIKTNYGGKKKILVLGDMLELGDSAGSEHIEMGRSIADTADFIFYKGNYSDYITKGLGEKGFKGKFLIIENKGAFTDAFKKLDKKNSVILVKGSRGMKLEEYFEEIPKK
;
A
#
# COMPACT_ATOMS: atom_id res chain seq x y z
N MET A 1 -7.47 -19.00 -7.82
CA MET A 1 -6.05 -19.04 -7.35
C MET A 1 -5.72 -20.46 -6.93
N LYS A 2 -4.81 -21.11 -7.68
CA LYS A 2 -4.29 -22.44 -7.33
C LYS A 2 -3.39 -22.33 -6.10
N ILE A 3 -3.47 -23.30 -5.19
CA ILE A 3 -2.70 -23.36 -3.95
C ILE A 3 -1.73 -24.54 -3.98
N GLU A 4 -0.55 -24.40 -3.35
CA GLU A 4 0.51 -25.43 -3.33
C GLU A 4 0.10 -26.66 -2.50
N TYR A 5 -0.49 -26.44 -1.33
CA TYR A 5 -0.96 -27.49 -0.44
C TYR A 5 -2.48 -27.55 -0.44
N ASN A 6 -3.03 -28.70 -0.80
CA ASN A 6 -4.46 -28.89 -0.80
C ASN A 6 -5.09 -28.69 0.59
N LEU A 7 -6.32 -28.22 0.62
CA LEU A 7 -7.12 -28.07 1.84
C LEU A 7 -8.24 -29.12 1.81
N THR A 8 -8.42 -29.82 2.92
CA THR A 8 -9.58 -30.71 3.09
C THR A 8 -10.80 -29.92 3.55
N LEU A 9 -11.99 -30.48 3.35
CA LEU A 9 -13.23 -29.89 3.86
C LEU A 9 -13.15 -29.70 5.38
N ASP A 10 -12.70 -30.71 6.13
CA ASP A 10 -12.58 -30.64 7.59
C ASP A 10 -11.64 -29.53 8.06
N GLU A 11 -10.54 -29.31 7.35
CA GLU A 11 -9.62 -28.20 7.66
C GLU A 11 -10.26 -26.84 7.45
N ILE A 12 -11.03 -26.68 6.36
CA ILE A 12 -11.78 -25.43 6.10
C ILE A 12 -12.82 -25.21 7.19
N LEU A 13 -13.58 -26.23 7.54
CA LEU A 13 -14.61 -26.15 8.60
C LEU A 13 -13.97 -25.78 9.94
N ASN A 14 -12.90 -26.44 10.31
CA ASN A 14 -12.22 -26.22 11.59
C ASN A 14 -11.63 -24.81 11.70
N CYS A 15 -10.95 -24.31 10.65
CA CYS A 15 -10.30 -23.00 10.71
C CYS A 15 -11.31 -21.84 10.58
N THR A 16 -12.50 -22.08 10.03
CA THR A 16 -13.53 -21.04 9.85
C THR A 16 -14.64 -21.10 10.90
N ASN A 17 -14.70 -22.14 11.74
CA ASN A 17 -15.86 -22.51 12.56
C ASN A 17 -17.13 -22.62 11.70
N GLY A 18 -16.96 -23.06 10.45
CA GLY A 18 -18.03 -23.21 9.48
C GLY A 18 -18.81 -24.52 9.69
N LYS A 19 -19.98 -24.57 9.10
CA LYS A 19 -20.81 -25.79 9.06
C LYS A 19 -21.10 -26.14 7.60
N ALA A 20 -20.75 -27.36 7.21
CA ALA A 20 -21.10 -27.84 5.88
C ALA A 20 -22.54 -28.34 5.82
N VAL A 21 -23.24 -27.96 4.78
CA VAL A 21 -24.45 -28.58 4.31
C VAL A 21 -24.10 -29.27 2.99
N ILE A 22 -24.18 -30.61 3.01
CA ILE A 22 -23.88 -31.43 1.82
C ILE A 22 -25.22 -31.90 1.28
N SER A 23 -25.53 -31.55 0.05
CA SER A 23 -26.72 -32.01 -0.63
C SER A 23 -26.41 -33.30 -1.43
N GLY A 24 -27.26 -34.31 -1.33
CA GLY A 24 -27.12 -35.59 -2.04
C GLY A 24 -26.12 -36.57 -1.44
N ASN A 25 -25.64 -37.53 -2.23
CA ASN A 25 -24.78 -38.65 -1.79
C ASN A 25 -23.32 -38.31 -1.54
N GLY A 26 -22.93 -37.02 -1.57
CA GLY A 26 -21.58 -36.54 -1.20
C GLY A 26 -20.44 -37.13 -2.03
N THR A 27 -20.62 -37.36 -3.34
CA THR A 27 -19.63 -38.02 -4.22
C THR A 27 -18.56 -37.08 -4.77
N GLY A 28 -18.58 -35.80 -4.40
CA GLY A 28 -17.63 -34.80 -4.90
C GLY A 28 -16.34 -34.69 -4.10
N PRO A 29 -15.44 -33.83 -4.54
CA PRO A 29 -14.14 -33.67 -3.90
C PRO A 29 -14.27 -33.09 -2.49
N LEU A 30 -13.68 -33.76 -1.50
CA LEU A 30 -13.50 -33.27 -0.14
C LEU A 30 -12.10 -32.63 0.06
N VAL A 31 -11.37 -32.47 -1.03
CA VAL A 31 -10.01 -31.90 -1.08
C VAL A 31 -9.98 -30.84 -2.16
N PHE A 32 -9.58 -29.64 -1.79
CA PHE A 32 -9.57 -28.46 -2.63
C PHE A 32 -8.14 -27.98 -2.89
N ASN A 33 -7.85 -27.64 -4.13
CA ASN A 33 -6.56 -27.14 -4.58
C ASN A 33 -6.64 -25.73 -5.19
N GLU A 34 -7.80 -25.10 -5.06
CA GLU A 34 -8.04 -23.78 -5.62
C GLU A 34 -9.05 -23.00 -4.78
N ILE A 35 -8.81 -21.70 -4.61
CA ILE A 35 -9.72 -20.76 -3.94
C ILE A 35 -9.97 -19.59 -4.89
N PHE A 36 -11.22 -19.15 -5.04
CA PHE A 36 -11.58 -18.00 -5.84
C PHE A 36 -12.72 -17.19 -5.21
N THR A 37 -12.80 -15.91 -5.59
CA THR A 37 -13.76 -14.96 -5.01
C THR A 37 -14.50 -14.15 -6.07
N ASP A 38 -14.20 -14.38 -7.36
CA ASP A 38 -14.86 -13.75 -8.49
C ASP A 38 -15.44 -14.83 -9.40
N SER A 39 -16.76 -14.87 -9.53
CA SER A 39 -17.51 -15.86 -10.32
C SER A 39 -17.22 -15.81 -11.83
N ARG A 40 -16.49 -14.80 -12.29
CA ARG A 40 -16.06 -14.62 -13.68
C ARG A 40 -14.71 -15.30 -13.97
N GLU A 41 -13.93 -15.60 -12.93
CA GLU A 41 -12.66 -16.36 -13.09
C GLU A 41 -12.95 -17.78 -13.61
N GLU A 42 -12.01 -18.34 -14.36
CA GLU A 42 -11.99 -19.76 -14.67
C GLU A 42 -11.56 -20.52 -13.41
N PHE A 43 -12.22 -21.63 -13.11
CA PHE A 43 -11.95 -22.45 -11.93
C PHE A 43 -12.06 -23.94 -12.21
N SER A 44 -11.36 -24.73 -11.40
CA SER A 44 -11.43 -26.20 -11.46
C SER A 44 -12.60 -26.75 -10.61
N LYS A 45 -12.96 -28.02 -10.85
CA LYS A 45 -13.96 -28.70 -10.01
C LYS A 45 -13.56 -28.76 -8.53
N ASN A 46 -12.25 -28.74 -8.23
CA ASN A 46 -11.73 -28.81 -6.87
C ASN A 46 -11.46 -27.40 -6.29
N ALA A 47 -12.20 -26.39 -6.74
CA ALA A 47 -12.13 -25.03 -6.24
C ALA A 47 -13.20 -24.76 -5.18
N VAL A 48 -12.87 -23.88 -4.21
CA VAL A 48 -13.82 -23.33 -3.26
C VAL A 48 -14.13 -21.89 -3.68
N PHE A 49 -15.40 -21.62 -3.96
CA PHE A 49 -15.88 -20.24 -4.14
C PHE A 49 -16.14 -19.60 -2.76
N ILE A 50 -15.53 -18.46 -2.51
CA ILE A 50 -15.81 -17.68 -1.30
C ILE A 50 -16.67 -16.48 -1.69
N ALA A 51 -17.93 -16.51 -1.32
CA ALA A 51 -18.94 -15.52 -1.67
C ALA A 51 -18.81 -14.26 -0.78
N LEU A 52 -17.92 -13.35 -1.19
CA LEU A 52 -17.65 -12.12 -0.45
C LEU A 52 -18.75 -11.09 -0.66
N LYS A 53 -19.18 -10.42 0.40
CA LYS A 53 -20.08 -9.28 0.35
C LYS A 53 -19.26 -7.99 0.18
N GLY A 54 -19.43 -7.29 -0.94
CA GLY A 54 -18.86 -5.99 -1.23
C GLY A 54 -19.89 -4.85 -1.09
N GLU A 55 -19.43 -3.61 -1.28
CA GLU A 55 -20.32 -2.43 -1.20
C GLU A 55 -21.37 -2.39 -2.32
N LYS A 56 -21.04 -2.89 -3.51
CA LYS A 56 -21.88 -2.81 -4.72
C LYS A 56 -22.46 -4.17 -5.15
N PHE A 57 -21.87 -5.27 -4.70
CA PHE A 57 -22.23 -6.62 -5.15
C PHE A 57 -22.19 -7.56 -3.94
N ASN A 58 -23.15 -8.46 -3.88
CA ASN A 58 -23.13 -9.58 -2.96
C ASN A 58 -22.64 -10.83 -3.71
N GLY A 59 -21.51 -11.43 -3.27
CA GLY A 59 -20.97 -12.65 -3.88
C GLY A 59 -21.94 -13.83 -3.82
N GLU A 60 -22.85 -13.83 -2.87
CA GLU A 60 -23.86 -14.87 -2.71
C GLU A 60 -24.86 -14.92 -3.86
N ASP A 61 -25.13 -13.79 -4.53
CA ASP A 61 -26.01 -13.71 -5.70
C ASP A 61 -25.47 -14.53 -6.89
N PHE A 62 -24.19 -14.93 -6.84
CA PHE A 62 -23.50 -15.66 -7.91
C PHE A 62 -23.26 -17.13 -7.60
N VAL A 63 -23.70 -17.65 -6.46
CA VAL A 63 -23.52 -19.07 -6.06
C VAL A 63 -24.16 -20.00 -7.08
N ASP A 64 -25.39 -19.70 -7.51
CA ASP A 64 -26.10 -20.48 -8.54
C ASP A 64 -25.31 -20.54 -9.86
N ASP A 65 -24.76 -19.42 -10.29
CA ASP A 65 -23.99 -19.35 -11.54
C ASP A 65 -22.68 -20.13 -11.42
N VAL A 66 -22.03 -20.09 -10.27
CA VAL A 66 -20.82 -20.89 -10.00
C VAL A 66 -21.16 -22.38 -10.06
N PHE A 67 -22.26 -22.83 -9.46
CA PHE A 67 -22.66 -24.23 -9.49
C PHE A 67 -23.10 -24.68 -10.89
N LYS A 68 -23.80 -23.85 -11.67
CA LYS A 68 -24.14 -24.12 -13.07
C LYS A 68 -22.91 -24.25 -13.97
N LYS A 69 -21.84 -23.47 -13.71
CA LYS A 69 -20.56 -23.54 -14.40
C LYS A 69 -19.68 -24.73 -13.99
N GLY A 70 -20.16 -25.61 -13.08
CA GLY A 70 -19.44 -26.80 -12.66
C GLY A 70 -18.70 -26.66 -11.32
N GLY A 71 -18.85 -25.54 -10.61
CA GLY A 71 -18.37 -25.38 -9.25
C GLY A 71 -18.99 -26.42 -8.33
N TYR A 72 -18.24 -26.83 -7.31
CA TYR A 72 -18.65 -27.91 -6.42
C TYR A 72 -18.82 -27.44 -4.97
N CYS A 73 -18.05 -26.45 -4.52
CA CYS A 73 -18.09 -25.96 -3.15
C CYS A 73 -18.19 -24.43 -3.12
N ALA A 74 -19.11 -23.92 -2.30
CA ALA A 74 -19.25 -22.49 -2.02
C ALA A 74 -19.26 -22.23 -0.51
N LEU A 75 -18.55 -21.18 -0.08
CA LEU A 75 -18.56 -20.67 1.29
C LEU A 75 -19.40 -19.40 1.30
N VAL A 76 -20.43 -19.37 2.15
CA VAL A 76 -21.49 -18.35 2.23
C VAL A 76 -21.72 -17.92 3.67
N SER A 77 -22.49 -16.85 3.90
CA SER A 77 -22.96 -16.48 5.25
C SER A 77 -24.08 -17.42 5.73
N TRP A 78 -24.35 -17.40 7.04
CA TRP A 78 -25.52 -18.12 7.60
C TRP A 78 -26.82 -17.61 6.99
N ASP A 79 -26.95 -16.31 6.74
CA ASP A 79 -28.15 -15.69 6.18
C ASP A 79 -28.54 -16.26 4.81
N PHE A 80 -27.53 -16.72 4.03
CA PHE A 80 -27.78 -17.37 2.75
C PHE A 80 -28.62 -18.64 2.89
N LEU A 81 -28.41 -19.41 3.96
CA LEU A 81 -29.15 -20.64 4.19
C LEU A 81 -30.62 -20.39 4.48
N ASP A 82 -30.95 -19.28 5.14
CA ASP A 82 -32.33 -18.94 5.51
C ASP A 82 -33.17 -18.52 4.28
N GLY A 83 -32.50 -18.02 3.22
CA GLY A 83 -33.16 -17.52 2.02
C GLY A 83 -33.16 -18.47 0.81
N HIS A 84 -32.44 -19.61 0.88
CA HIS A 84 -32.24 -20.50 -0.27
C HIS A 84 -32.59 -21.96 0.04
N ASP A 85 -33.33 -22.60 -0.87
CA ASP A 85 -33.56 -24.05 -0.80
C ASP A 85 -32.30 -24.80 -1.25
N ILE A 86 -31.50 -25.21 -0.28
CA ILE A 86 -30.22 -25.93 -0.51
C ILE A 86 -30.47 -27.31 -1.11
N SER A 87 -31.67 -27.90 -0.97
CA SER A 87 -31.99 -29.18 -1.60
C SER A 87 -31.91 -29.13 -3.13
N ALA A 88 -32.01 -27.93 -3.73
CA ALA A 88 -31.81 -27.70 -5.16
C ALA A 88 -30.37 -27.89 -5.63
N TYR A 89 -29.37 -27.87 -4.75
CA TYR A 89 -27.97 -28.04 -5.06
C TYR A 89 -27.50 -29.49 -4.90
N SER A 90 -28.15 -30.44 -5.58
CA SER A 90 -27.77 -31.84 -5.51
C SER A 90 -26.28 -32.02 -5.82
N ASP A 91 -25.56 -32.81 -5.02
CA ASP A 91 -24.12 -33.08 -5.10
C ASP A 91 -23.20 -31.87 -4.89
N LYS A 92 -23.64 -30.79 -4.27
CA LYS A 92 -22.84 -29.61 -3.95
C LYS A 92 -22.55 -29.55 -2.44
N ILE A 93 -21.49 -28.81 -2.11
CA ILE A 93 -21.13 -28.48 -0.73
C ILE A 93 -21.34 -26.97 -0.53
N VAL A 94 -22.15 -26.62 0.45
CA VAL A 94 -22.32 -25.25 0.92
C VAL A 94 -21.73 -25.17 2.33
N ILE A 95 -20.72 -24.33 2.53
CA ILE A 95 -20.09 -24.07 3.81
C ILE A 95 -20.64 -22.76 4.35
N ALA A 96 -21.42 -22.81 5.41
CA ALA A 96 -21.97 -21.62 6.05
C ALA A 96 -21.05 -21.14 7.18
N VAL A 97 -20.77 -19.83 7.19
CA VAL A 97 -19.93 -19.14 8.17
C VAL A 97 -20.60 -17.86 8.66
N SER A 98 -20.12 -17.28 9.76
CA SER A 98 -20.63 -16.00 10.26
C SER A 98 -20.27 -14.81 9.35
N ASP A 99 -19.09 -14.83 8.74
CA ASP A 99 -18.59 -13.77 7.85
C ASP A 99 -17.59 -14.36 6.86
N ALA A 100 -17.89 -14.26 5.57
CA ALA A 100 -17.06 -14.83 4.50
C ALA A 100 -15.67 -14.16 4.39
N ALA A 101 -15.55 -12.87 4.71
CA ALA A 101 -14.26 -12.17 4.68
C ALA A 101 -13.34 -12.63 5.83
N SER A 102 -13.90 -12.81 7.03
CA SER A 102 -13.16 -13.38 8.16
C SER A 102 -12.78 -14.83 7.90
N ALA A 103 -13.66 -15.61 7.28
CA ALA A 103 -13.37 -16.99 6.89
C ALA A 103 -12.22 -17.07 5.89
N LEU A 104 -12.20 -16.19 4.87
CA LEU A 104 -11.07 -16.06 3.92
C LEU A 104 -9.77 -15.81 4.67
N GLY A 105 -9.74 -14.88 5.63
CA GLY A 105 -8.59 -14.59 6.48
C GLY A 105 -8.14 -15.78 7.31
N ASN A 106 -9.08 -16.51 7.92
CA ASN A 106 -8.80 -17.70 8.73
C ASN A 106 -8.23 -18.85 7.89
N ILE A 107 -8.76 -19.07 6.69
CA ILE A 107 -8.23 -20.05 5.75
C ILE A 107 -6.80 -19.66 5.34
N ALA A 108 -6.55 -18.38 5.05
CA ALA A 108 -5.22 -17.90 4.70
C ALA A 108 -4.21 -18.06 5.85
N LYS A 109 -4.63 -17.76 7.11
CA LYS A 109 -3.83 -17.99 8.30
C LYS A 109 -3.47 -19.47 8.47
N PHE A 110 -4.46 -20.34 8.34
CA PHE A 110 -4.25 -21.79 8.42
C PHE A 110 -3.31 -22.27 7.32
N TYR A 111 -3.50 -21.81 6.09
CA TYR A 111 -2.65 -22.13 4.94
C TYR A 111 -1.21 -21.63 5.13
N LEU A 112 -1.03 -20.38 5.59
CA LEU A 112 0.28 -19.79 5.88
C LEU A 112 1.10 -20.62 6.87
N ASN A 113 0.46 -21.17 7.89
CA ASN A 113 1.11 -21.98 8.92
C ASN A 113 1.64 -23.33 8.44
N ARG A 114 1.38 -23.72 7.18
CA ARG A 114 1.96 -24.90 6.54
C ARG A 114 3.34 -24.68 5.94
N PHE A 115 3.78 -23.41 5.90
CA PHE A 115 5.07 -23.03 5.33
C PHE A 115 6.07 -22.71 6.43
N ASP A 116 7.26 -23.25 6.29
CA ASP A 116 8.40 -22.92 7.18
C ASP A 116 9.12 -21.67 6.64
N LEU A 117 8.50 -20.52 6.84
CA LEU A 117 9.08 -19.24 6.43
C LEU A 117 10.08 -18.73 7.46
N LYS A 118 11.28 -18.34 7.00
CA LYS A 118 12.33 -17.78 7.83
C LYS A 118 11.92 -16.47 8.48
N LYS A 119 11.24 -15.58 7.71
CA LYS A 119 10.71 -14.31 8.22
C LYS A 119 9.43 -13.91 7.48
N LYS A 120 8.49 -13.39 8.26
CA LYS A 120 7.25 -12.75 7.79
C LYS A 120 7.32 -11.27 8.15
N ILE A 121 7.28 -10.41 7.15
CA ILE A 121 7.43 -8.97 7.26
C ILE A 121 6.10 -8.28 6.94
N ALA A 122 5.66 -7.35 7.79
CA ALA A 122 4.48 -6.52 7.56
C ALA A 122 4.86 -5.04 7.58
N VAL A 123 4.44 -4.29 6.55
CA VAL A 123 4.73 -2.85 6.41
C VAL A 123 3.43 -2.08 6.41
N THR A 124 3.27 -1.14 7.35
CA THR A 124 2.15 -0.20 7.41
C THR A 124 2.64 1.25 7.53
N GLY A 125 1.73 2.20 7.55
CA GLY A 125 1.99 3.62 7.67
C GLY A 125 0.97 4.46 6.90
N SER A 126 1.00 5.77 7.06
CA SER A 126 0.12 6.67 6.30
C SER A 126 0.59 6.81 4.85
N CYS A 127 1.88 7.02 4.63
CA CYS A 127 2.54 7.12 3.33
C CYS A 127 3.73 6.16 3.26
N GLY A 128 4.26 5.91 2.05
CA GLY A 128 5.52 5.19 1.85
C GLY A 128 5.44 3.66 1.90
N LYS A 129 4.35 3.05 2.35
CA LYS A 129 4.20 1.59 2.50
C LYS A 129 4.64 0.78 1.28
N THR A 130 4.10 1.10 0.11
CA THR A 130 4.37 0.38 -1.14
C THR A 130 5.83 0.55 -1.56
N THR A 131 6.35 1.77 -1.48
CA THR A 131 7.74 2.08 -1.85
C THR A 131 8.71 1.33 -0.94
N THR A 132 8.51 1.40 0.37
CA THR A 132 9.30 0.66 1.37
C THR A 132 9.26 -0.85 1.12
N LYS A 133 8.08 -1.42 0.90
CA LYS A 133 7.92 -2.85 0.58
C LYS A 133 8.67 -3.25 -0.69
N GLU A 134 8.57 -2.45 -1.76
CA GLU A 134 9.25 -2.75 -3.03
C GLU A 134 10.77 -2.61 -2.90
N MET A 135 11.28 -1.63 -2.16
CA MET A 135 12.71 -1.49 -1.85
C MET A 135 13.21 -2.67 -1.01
N ALA A 136 12.51 -3.04 0.06
CA ALA A 136 12.84 -4.22 0.85
C ALA A 136 12.84 -5.49 -0.01
N TYR A 137 11.81 -5.68 -0.83
CA TYR A 137 11.74 -6.82 -1.76
C TYR A 137 12.96 -6.88 -2.70
N ALA A 138 13.40 -5.75 -3.27
CA ALA A 138 14.59 -5.71 -4.12
C ALA A 138 15.87 -6.12 -3.37
N MET A 139 16.02 -5.68 -2.11
CA MET A 139 17.14 -6.07 -1.24
C MET A 139 17.14 -7.57 -0.95
N PHE A 140 15.98 -8.14 -0.63
CA PHE A 140 15.82 -9.58 -0.40
C PHE A 140 16.07 -10.39 -1.68
N CYS A 141 15.61 -9.92 -2.83
CA CYS A 141 15.88 -10.58 -4.12
C CYS A 141 17.37 -10.63 -4.44
N LEU A 142 18.11 -9.56 -4.18
CA LEU A 142 19.55 -9.51 -4.38
C LEU A 142 20.28 -10.51 -3.46
N LYS A 143 19.85 -10.61 -2.20
CA LYS A 143 20.50 -11.46 -1.19
C LYS A 143 20.17 -12.93 -1.30
N TYR A 144 18.89 -13.25 -1.52
CA TYR A 144 18.36 -14.61 -1.37
C TYR A 144 17.85 -15.26 -2.65
N GLY A 145 17.59 -14.47 -3.69
CA GLY A 145 16.94 -14.92 -4.94
C GLY A 145 15.44 -14.63 -4.95
N LYS A 146 14.96 -14.19 -6.11
CA LYS A 146 13.57 -13.75 -6.32
C LYS A 146 12.54 -14.85 -6.03
N GLU A 147 12.87 -16.10 -6.37
CA GLU A 147 12.01 -17.27 -6.22
C GLU A 147 11.71 -17.64 -4.76
N LYS A 148 12.50 -17.11 -3.83
CA LYS A 148 12.35 -17.37 -2.38
C LYS A 148 11.45 -16.36 -1.67
N ILE A 149 10.96 -15.34 -2.36
CA ILE A 149 10.32 -14.20 -1.74
C ILE A 149 8.95 -13.96 -2.33
N LEU A 150 7.92 -14.08 -1.50
CA LEU A 150 6.58 -13.65 -1.86
C LEU A 150 6.31 -12.26 -1.31
N LYS A 151 5.71 -11.40 -2.14
CA LYS A 151 5.12 -10.12 -1.72
C LYS A 151 3.72 -9.97 -2.26
N ASN A 152 2.89 -9.13 -1.63
CA ASN A 152 1.63 -8.73 -2.25
C ASN A 152 1.86 -7.71 -3.38
N ASN A 153 1.04 -7.85 -4.42
CA ASN A 153 1.05 -6.95 -5.55
C ASN A 153 0.11 -5.77 -5.33
N TYR A 154 0.48 -4.60 -5.88
CA TYR A 154 -0.36 -3.38 -5.89
C TYR A 154 -1.05 -3.08 -4.53
N ASN A 155 -2.36 -2.91 -4.55
CA ASN A 155 -3.22 -2.58 -3.41
C ASN A 155 -3.83 -3.81 -2.71
N TYR A 156 -3.27 -5.00 -2.85
CA TYR A 156 -3.71 -6.21 -2.13
C TYR A 156 -3.25 -6.16 -0.66
N ASN A 157 -3.59 -5.07 0.03
CA ASN A 157 -3.12 -4.77 1.38
C ASN A 157 -4.24 -4.76 2.44
N ASN A 158 -5.45 -5.17 2.08
CA ASN A 158 -6.63 -5.22 2.95
C ASN A 158 -7.03 -6.66 3.32
N LEU A 159 -8.14 -6.82 4.06
CA LEU A 159 -8.64 -8.11 4.55
C LEU A 159 -9.02 -9.12 3.45
N ILE A 160 -9.07 -8.72 2.18
CA ILE A 160 -9.27 -9.60 1.04
C ILE A 160 -7.95 -9.81 0.29
N GLY A 161 -7.21 -8.74 0.06
CA GLY A 161 -5.98 -8.75 -0.74
C GLY A 161 -4.83 -9.52 -0.09
N VAL A 162 -4.64 -9.35 1.22
CA VAL A 162 -3.59 -10.06 1.98
C VAL A 162 -3.81 -11.58 1.97
N PRO A 163 -5.00 -12.11 2.28
CA PRO A 163 -5.30 -13.53 2.10
C PRO A 163 -5.02 -14.04 0.68
N LYS A 164 -5.45 -13.29 -0.34
CA LYS A 164 -5.18 -13.64 -1.74
C LYS A 164 -3.68 -13.72 -2.04
N ALA A 165 -2.87 -12.82 -1.49
CA ALA A 165 -1.42 -12.87 -1.65
C ALA A 165 -0.83 -14.11 -0.95
N ILE A 166 -1.29 -14.45 0.24
CA ILE A 166 -0.84 -15.62 1.01
C ILE A 166 -1.08 -16.93 0.25
N PHE A 167 -2.20 -17.07 -0.46
CA PHE A 167 -2.46 -18.24 -1.29
C PHE A 167 -1.50 -18.41 -2.48
N GLY A 168 -0.72 -17.37 -2.81
CA GLY A 168 0.39 -17.45 -3.77
C GLY A 168 1.67 -18.10 -3.23
N LEU A 169 1.70 -18.50 -1.95
CA LEU A 169 2.86 -19.20 -1.36
C LEU A 169 3.06 -20.56 -2.02
N ASN A 170 4.33 -20.89 -2.25
CA ASN A 170 4.77 -22.21 -2.70
C ASN A 170 6.00 -22.66 -1.88
N LYS A 171 6.39 -23.91 -2.04
CA LYS A 171 7.48 -24.56 -1.29
C LYS A 171 8.86 -23.91 -1.41
N ASN A 172 9.07 -23.05 -2.41
CA ASN A 172 10.35 -22.37 -2.59
C ASN A 172 10.45 -21.08 -1.78
N HIS A 173 9.30 -20.52 -1.35
CA HIS A 173 9.28 -19.27 -0.60
C HIS A 173 9.85 -19.46 0.82
N GLU A 174 10.78 -18.62 1.19
CA GLU A 174 11.41 -18.57 2.52
C GLU A 174 11.05 -17.26 3.26
N TYR A 175 10.63 -16.24 2.53
CA TYR A 175 10.31 -14.91 3.06
C TYR A 175 8.97 -14.41 2.53
N LEU A 176 8.22 -13.75 3.40
CA LEU A 176 6.94 -13.10 3.06
C LEU A 176 7.02 -11.62 3.41
N ILE A 177 6.84 -10.74 2.43
CA ILE A 177 6.87 -9.28 2.61
C ILE A 177 5.52 -8.70 2.19
N LEU A 178 4.72 -8.27 3.16
CA LEU A 178 3.38 -7.78 2.93
C LEU A 178 3.22 -6.32 3.34
N GLU A 179 2.69 -5.52 2.44
CA GLU A 179 2.07 -4.25 2.79
C GLU A 179 0.71 -4.53 3.43
N ILE A 180 0.42 -3.92 4.57
CA ILE A 180 -0.88 -3.94 5.23
C ILE A 180 -1.44 -2.53 5.35
N GLY A 181 -2.64 -2.35 4.87
CA GLY A 181 -3.38 -1.10 4.88
C GLY A 181 -4.68 -1.23 5.68
N THR A 182 -5.31 -0.10 5.94
CA THR A 182 -6.58 -0.06 6.65
C THR A 182 -7.47 1.04 6.09
N ASN A 183 -8.76 0.77 6.06
CA ASN A 183 -9.82 1.73 5.82
C ASN A 183 -10.78 1.83 7.02
N LYS A 184 -10.75 0.83 7.93
CA LYS A 184 -11.63 0.75 9.10
C LYS A 184 -10.85 0.32 10.33
N LYS A 185 -11.33 0.73 11.51
CA LYS A 185 -10.74 0.36 12.79
C LYS A 185 -10.69 -1.16 12.98
N GLY A 186 -9.52 -1.64 13.44
CA GLY A 186 -9.27 -3.06 13.75
C GLY A 186 -8.83 -3.91 12.55
N GLU A 187 -8.64 -3.33 11.35
CA GLU A 187 -8.17 -4.09 10.19
C GLU A 187 -6.68 -4.44 10.31
N ILE A 188 -5.83 -3.53 10.83
CA ILE A 188 -4.41 -3.82 11.07
C ILE A 188 -4.25 -4.94 12.09
N LYS A 189 -5.06 -4.96 13.15
CA LYS A 189 -5.09 -6.06 14.11
C LYS A 189 -5.37 -7.40 13.43
N LYS A 190 -6.48 -7.49 12.69
CA LYS A 190 -6.89 -8.71 11.98
C LYS A 190 -5.82 -9.17 10.99
N LEU A 191 -5.24 -8.26 10.21
CA LEU A 191 -4.18 -8.57 9.26
C LEU A 191 -2.92 -9.08 9.99
N SER A 192 -2.54 -8.46 11.10
CA SER A 192 -1.41 -8.89 11.92
C SER A 192 -1.65 -10.27 12.54
N GLU A 193 -2.87 -10.59 12.96
CA GLU A 193 -3.25 -11.91 13.46
C GLU A 193 -3.22 -13.00 12.37
N ILE A 194 -3.55 -12.65 11.12
CA ILE A 194 -3.45 -13.55 9.97
C ILE A 194 -1.99 -13.85 9.66
N ILE A 195 -1.15 -12.82 9.56
CA ILE A 195 0.23 -12.92 9.14
C ILE A 195 1.13 -13.45 10.27
N SER A 196 0.87 -13.06 11.52
CA SER A 196 1.76 -13.28 12.66
C SER A 196 3.20 -12.88 12.32
N PRO A 197 3.49 -11.57 12.08
CA PRO A 197 4.76 -11.11 11.56
C PRO A 197 5.92 -11.30 12.55
N ASP A 198 7.14 -11.40 12.02
CA ASP A 198 8.40 -11.42 12.77
C ASP A 198 9.06 -10.04 12.75
N VAL A 199 8.79 -9.27 11.69
CA VAL A 199 9.25 -7.89 11.53
C VAL A 199 8.06 -7.04 11.11
N GLY A 200 7.81 -5.96 11.84
CA GLY A 200 6.80 -4.96 11.52
C GLY A 200 7.45 -3.61 11.27
N ALA A 201 6.98 -2.86 10.28
CA ALA A 201 7.46 -1.52 10.02
C ALA A 201 6.28 -0.52 9.97
N ILE A 202 6.45 0.61 10.65
CA ILE A 202 5.53 1.74 10.60
C ILE A 202 6.28 2.92 9.99
N THR A 203 5.98 3.25 8.73
CA THR A 203 6.74 4.27 7.96
C THR A 203 6.55 5.67 8.52
N ASN A 204 5.32 6.04 8.84
CA ASN A 204 4.94 7.32 9.44
C ASN A 204 3.47 7.31 9.92
N ILE A 205 3.13 8.28 10.74
CA ILE A 205 1.76 8.59 11.19
C ILE A 205 1.40 9.97 10.64
N GLY A 206 0.42 10.03 9.74
CA GLY A 206 -0.01 11.27 9.09
C GLY A 206 -1.51 11.28 8.82
N LYS A 207 -1.97 12.34 8.16
CA LYS A 207 -3.38 12.59 7.83
C LYS A 207 -3.86 11.64 6.72
N SER A 208 -4.22 10.41 7.07
CA SER A 208 -4.79 9.42 6.16
C SER A 208 -6.07 8.81 6.75
N HIS A 209 -7.06 8.51 5.91
CA HIS A 209 -8.32 7.89 6.32
C HIS A 209 -9.04 8.64 7.46
N LEU A 210 -8.99 9.97 7.45
CA LEU A 210 -9.56 10.82 8.51
C LEU A 210 -11.08 10.67 8.64
N LEU A 211 -11.76 10.24 7.58
CA LEU A 211 -13.18 9.89 7.64
C LEU A 211 -13.48 8.86 8.74
N GLU A 212 -12.61 7.87 8.89
CA GLU A 212 -12.77 6.78 9.87
C GLU A 212 -12.08 7.10 11.20
N PHE A 213 -10.83 7.58 11.14
CA PHE A 213 -9.98 7.73 12.33
C PHE A 213 -10.04 9.10 12.98
N LYS A 214 -10.66 10.09 12.34
CA LYS A 214 -10.90 11.48 12.79
C LYS A 214 -9.64 12.34 12.89
N ASN A 215 -8.56 11.86 13.50
CA ASN A 215 -7.31 12.57 13.73
C ASN A 215 -6.09 11.65 13.64
N THR A 216 -4.89 12.20 13.78
CA THR A 216 -3.62 11.45 13.71
C THR A 216 -3.44 10.45 14.86
N GLU A 217 -4.00 10.75 16.05
CA GLU A 217 -4.02 9.81 17.19
C GLU A 217 -4.82 8.55 16.84
N GLY A 218 -6.00 8.73 16.22
CA GLY A 218 -6.81 7.58 15.75
C GLY A 218 -6.09 6.75 14.69
N VAL A 219 -5.36 7.40 13.79
CA VAL A 219 -4.51 6.71 12.79
C VAL A 219 -3.37 5.94 13.48
N PHE A 220 -2.76 6.53 14.51
CA PHE A 220 -1.72 5.88 15.29
C PHE A 220 -2.25 4.66 16.05
N GLU A 221 -3.35 4.79 16.78
CA GLU A 221 -3.94 3.68 17.54
C GLU A 221 -4.27 2.47 16.63
N GLU A 222 -4.71 2.70 15.40
CA GLU A 222 -4.91 1.63 14.43
C GLU A 222 -3.59 0.97 13.99
N LYS A 223 -2.56 1.75 13.67
CA LYS A 223 -1.29 1.22 13.17
C LYS A 223 -0.44 0.58 14.28
N LYS A 224 -0.60 1.02 15.52
CA LYS A 224 0.00 0.47 16.73
C LYS A 224 -0.36 -1.01 16.94
N GLU A 225 -1.50 -1.46 16.44
CA GLU A 225 -1.91 -2.87 16.50
C GLU A 225 -0.87 -3.82 15.87
N LEU A 226 -0.10 -3.36 14.86
CA LEU A 226 1.04 -4.12 14.34
C LEU A 226 2.13 -4.33 15.40
N ALA A 227 2.48 -3.28 16.15
CA ALA A 227 3.49 -3.36 17.20
C ALA A 227 3.02 -4.24 18.37
N LEU A 228 1.72 -4.16 18.72
CA LEU A 228 1.12 -5.02 19.73
C LEU A 228 1.15 -6.50 19.31
N ALA A 229 0.89 -6.80 18.05
CA ALA A 229 0.99 -8.16 17.54
C ALA A 229 2.43 -8.73 17.61
N LEU A 230 3.45 -7.89 17.38
CA LEU A 230 4.85 -8.28 17.54
C LEU A 230 5.21 -8.60 18.99
N SER A 231 4.65 -7.88 19.97
CA SER A 231 4.92 -8.10 21.40
C SER A 231 4.42 -9.44 21.94
N LEU A 232 3.53 -10.11 21.17
CA LEU A 232 3.04 -11.45 21.50
C LEU A 232 4.03 -12.58 21.15
N LYS A 233 5.15 -12.25 20.47
CA LYS A 233 6.16 -13.20 20.03
C LYS A 233 7.53 -12.78 20.54
N LYS A 234 8.44 -13.76 20.65
CA LYS A 234 9.84 -13.48 20.93
C LYS A 234 10.63 -13.22 19.65
N ASP A 235 11.76 -12.55 19.78
CA ASP A 235 12.73 -12.30 18.70
C ASP A 235 12.12 -11.55 17.50
N THR A 236 11.15 -10.67 17.79
CA THR A 236 10.52 -9.80 16.82
C THR A 236 11.21 -8.44 16.73
N PHE A 237 11.02 -7.78 15.59
CA PHE A 237 11.55 -6.44 15.34
C PHE A 237 10.44 -5.47 14.93
N LEU A 238 10.49 -4.28 15.49
CA LEU A 238 9.67 -3.14 15.11
C LEU A 238 10.56 -2.06 14.50
N ILE A 239 10.25 -1.65 13.28
CA ILE A 239 10.96 -0.61 12.56
C ILE A 239 10.17 0.70 12.69
N LEU A 240 10.77 1.74 13.24
CA LEU A 240 10.12 3.02 13.55
C LEU A 240 10.87 4.20 12.94
N ASN A 241 10.09 5.17 12.45
CA ASN A 241 10.60 6.45 12.00
C ASN A 241 10.89 7.37 13.18
N ALA A 242 12.16 7.69 13.41
CA ALA A 242 12.61 8.57 14.50
C ALA A 242 12.29 10.05 14.27
N ASP A 243 12.01 10.46 13.02
CA ASP A 243 11.62 11.82 12.68
C ASP A 243 10.10 12.05 12.82
N ASP A 244 9.32 11.00 13.02
CA ASP A 244 7.90 11.08 13.31
C ASP A 244 7.68 11.35 14.81
N GLU A 245 7.00 12.44 15.14
CA GLU A 245 6.83 12.87 16.52
C GLU A 245 6.07 11.87 17.38
N ILE A 246 5.02 11.22 16.84
CA ILE A 246 4.22 10.24 17.55
C ILE A 246 5.03 8.95 17.78
N LEU A 247 5.65 8.42 16.72
CA LEU A 247 6.44 7.20 16.81
C LEU A 247 7.67 7.35 17.70
N SER A 248 8.34 8.51 17.65
CA SER A 248 9.51 8.78 18.50
C SER A 248 9.15 8.93 19.98
N ALA A 249 7.97 9.49 20.29
CA ALA A 249 7.47 9.56 21.66
C ALA A 249 7.19 8.16 22.21
N GLU A 250 6.54 7.30 21.45
CA GLU A 250 6.26 5.90 21.82
C GLU A 250 7.56 5.09 22.06
N TYR A 251 8.57 5.30 21.24
CA TYR A 251 9.89 4.72 21.44
C TYR A 251 10.53 5.16 22.75
N LYS A 252 10.53 6.46 23.07
CA LYS A 252 11.09 7.02 24.29
C LYS A 252 10.40 6.49 25.56
N HIS A 253 9.09 6.29 25.49
CA HIS A 253 8.31 5.73 26.61
C HIS A 253 8.40 4.21 26.74
N LYS A 254 9.11 3.53 25.83
CA LYS A 254 9.27 2.04 25.82
C LYS A 254 7.94 1.30 25.83
N ASN A 255 6.96 1.80 25.07
CA ASN A 255 5.59 1.27 25.06
C ASN A 255 5.44 -0.09 24.36
N PHE A 256 6.53 -0.66 23.81
CA PHE A 256 6.53 -1.98 23.13
C PHE A 256 7.49 -2.95 23.83
N PRO A 257 7.13 -3.49 25.02
CA PRO A 257 7.99 -4.37 25.77
C PRO A 257 8.22 -5.71 25.03
N GLY A 258 9.47 -6.20 25.07
CA GLY A 258 9.82 -7.49 24.46
C GLY A 258 10.05 -7.46 22.95
N VAL A 259 9.90 -6.31 22.28
CA VAL A 259 10.15 -6.13 20.85
C VAL A 259 11.51 -5.44 20.66
N ASN A 260 12.35 -5.97 19.77
CA ASN A 260 13.57 -5.29 19.36
C ASN A 260 13.21 -4.13 18.42
N ILE A 261 13.74 -2.94 18.66
CA ILE A 261 13.44 -1.77 17.84
C ILE A 261 14.67 -1.40 17.02
N ILE A 262 14.47 -1.11 15.72
CA ILE A 262 15.45 -0.43 14.87
C ILE A 262 14.78 0.86 14.38
N SER A 263 15.37 1.99 14.70
CA SER A 263 14.89 3.30 14.31
C SER A 263 15.65 3.85 13.10
N PHE A 264 14.97 4.62 12.27
CA PHE A 264 15.56 5.26 11.10
C PHE A 264 15.15 6.72 10.97
N GLY A 265 15.94 7.53 10.28
CA GLY A 265 15.60 8.92 10.01
C GLY A 265 16.79 9.81 9.70
N PHE A 266 16.53 11.14 9.73
CA PHE A 266 17.51 12.19 9.50
C PHE A 266 17.99 12.82 10.83
N GLY A 267 17.34 12.50 11.94
CA GLY A 267 17.71 13.00 13.28
C GLY A 267 17.46 14.49 13.52
N LYS A 268 16.57 15.11 12.76
CA LYS A 268 16.42 16.57 12.75
C LYS A 268 15.26 17.12 13.61
N GLN A 269 14.21 16.36 13.83
CA GLN A 269 12.95 16.91 14.37
C GLN A 269 12.67 16.56 15.83
N THR A 270 13.00 15.36 16.28
CA THR A 270 12.56 14.85 17.58
C THR A 270 13.63 14.82 18.67
N GLY A 271 14.86 15.21 18.32
CA GLY A 271 16.02 15.10 19.22
C GLY A 271 16.40 13.64 19.53
N MET A 272 15.87 12.68 18.77
CA MET A 272 16.24 11.27 18.80
C MET A 272 17.30 11.00 17.73
N THR A 273 18.40 10.34 18.10
CA THR A 273 19.38 9.83 17.14
C THR A 273 18.91 8.48 16.66
N PRO A 274 18.54 8.33 15.36
CA PRO A 274 18.11 7.04 14.84
C PRO A 274 19.27 6.05 14.70
N ASP A 275 18.98 4.75 14.74
CA ASP A 275 19.97 3.69 14.51
C ASP A 275 20.52 3.76 13.10
N ILE A 276 19.65 3.90 12.08
CA ILE A 276 20.05 4.20 10.70
C ILE A 276 19.82 5.70 10.47
N LEU A 277 20.92 6.46 10.48
CA LEU A 277 20.92 7.90 10.33
C LEU A 277 21.40 8.32 8.94
N CYS A 278 20.56 9.01 8.17
CA CYS A 278 20.98 9.70 6.95
C CYS A 278 21.45 11.10 7.32
N SER A 279 22.75 11.36 7.17
CA SER A 279 23.39 12.62 7.55
C SER A 279 23.48 13.62 6.41
N ARG A 280 23.45 13.14 5.15
CA ARG A 280 23.62 13.98 3.96
C ARG A 280 22.84 13.43 2.77
N VAL A 281 22.27 14.33 2.00
CA VAL A 281 21.63 14.06 0.71
C VAL A 281 22.03 15.15 -0.26
N ASP A 282 22.80 14.79 -1.29
CA ASP A 282 23.17 15.68 -2.39
C ASP A 282 22.41 15.25 -3.64
N ILE A 283 21.61 16.15 -4.18
CA ILE A 283 20.76 15.88 -5.33
C ILE A 283 21.40 16.43 -6.59
N ASN A 284 21.43 15.63 -7.63
CA ASN A 284 21.78 16.08 -8.97
C ASN A 284 20.49 16.43 -9.74
N ASP A 285 20.23 17.71 -9.90
CA ASP A 285 18.99 18.26 -10.48
C ASP A 285 18.78 17.88 -11.96
N GLU A 286 19.89 17.61 -12.69
CA GLU A 286 19.82 17.24 -14.11
C GLU A 286 19.39 15.79 -14.31
N THR A 287 19.78 14.90 -13.40
CA THR A 287 19.55 13.46 -13.53
C THR A 287 18.48 12.93 -12.62
N GLY A 288 18.06 13.69 -11.60
CA GLY A 288 17.14 13.25 -10.56
C GLY A 288 17.72 12.16 -9.64
N LYS A 289 19.06 12.01 -9.63
CA LYS A 289 19.77 11.08 -8.76
C LYS A 289 20.24 11.77 -7.48
N ALA A 290 20.45 10.99 -6.43
CA ALA A 290 21.00 11.52 -5.20
C ALA A 290 22.23 10.71 -4.73
N LEU A 291 23.22 11.42 -4.19
CA LEU A 291 24.26 10.85 -3.34
C LEU A 291 23.78 10.96 -1.89
N ILE A 292 23.72 9.84 -1.19
CA ILE A 292 23.36 9.78 0.22
C ILE A 292 24.54 9.33 1.06
N GLU A 293 24.67 9.92 2.25
CA GLU A 293 25.59 9.43 3.30
C GLU A 293 24.74 9.03 4.51
N LEU A 294 24.96 7.82 4.99
CA LEU A 294 24.26 7.30 6.16
C LEU A 294 25.19 6.56 7.11
N SER A 295 24.78 6.40 8.35
CA SER A 295 25.51 5.67 9.36
C SER A 295 24.62 4.66 10.07
N PHE A 296 25.21 3.51 10.42
CA PHE A 296 24.57 2.47 11.21
C PHE A 296 25.62 1.76 12.08
N LYS A 297 25.36 1.61 13.36
CA LYS A 297 26.30 0.96 14.33
C LYS A 297 27.72 1.50 14.25
N GLY A 298 27.87 2.83 14.08
CA GLY A 298 29.16 3.51 14.00
C GLY A 298 29.89 3.39 12.65
N ARG A 299 29.37 2.64 11.69
CA ARG A 299 29.91 2.56 10.32
C ARG A 299 29.22 3.60 9.43
N LYS A 300 29.98 4.17 8.49
CA LYS A 300 29.50 5.10 7.50
C LYS A 300 29.38 4.42 6.14
N TYR A 301 28.36 4.77 5.40
CA TYR A 301 28.05 4.27 4.06
C TYR A 301 27.72 5.43 3.15
N SER A 302 28.05 5.29 1.86
CA SER A 302 27.69 6.26 0.83
C SER A 302 27.20 5.52 -0.41
N ALA A 303 26.16 6.01 -1.04
CA ALA A 303 25.60 5.40 -2.24
C ALA A 303 24.98 6.43 -3.18
N ASN A 304 25.10 6.16 -4.49
CA ASN A 304 24.34 6.86 -5.52
C ASN A 304 23.03 6.10 -5.77
N ILE A 305 21.89 6.78 -5.64
CA ILE A 305 20.56 6.21 -5.85
C ILE A 305 19.85 6.90 -7.01
N ASN A 306 18.97 6.19 -7.73
CA ASN A 306 18.29 6.66 -8.92
C ASN A 306 16.99 7.42 -8.65
N PHE A 307 16.79 7.88 -7.43
CA PHE A 307 15.64 8.68 -7.00
C PHE A 307 16.09 9.67 -5.93
N CYS A 308 15.30 10.69 -5.71
CA CYS A 308 15.57 11.70 -4.69
C CYS A 308 14.26 12.20 -4.06
N GLY A 309 14.40 12.97 -2.99
CA GLY A 309 13.29 13.45 -2.18
C GLY A 309 13.31 12.83 -0.77
N THR A 310 13.17 13.68 0.22
CA THR A 310 13.30 13.32 1.64
C THR A 310 12.39 12.13 2.01
N HIS A 311 11.16 12.12 1.50
CA HIS A 311 10.20 11.05 1.77
C HIS A 311 10.63 9.71 1.15
N LEU A 312 11.20 9.70 -0.08
CA LEU A 312 11.69 8.48 -0.72
C LEU A 312 12.95 7.94 -0.04
N ILE A 313 13.81 8.84 0.46
CA ILE A 313 14.97 8.45 1.25
C ILE A 313 14.52 7.90 2.61
N SER A 314 13.50 8.48 3.23
CA SER A 314 12.89 7.92 4.44
C SER A 314 12.36 6.49 4.22
N ASP A 315 11.67 6.25 3.08
CA ASP A 315 11.21 4.91 2.68
C ASP A 315 12.39 3.93 2.49
N LEU A 316 13.51 4.41 1.91
CA LEU A 316 14.74 3.63 1.78
C LEU A 316 15.35 3.27 3.14
N LEU A 317 15.45 4.24 4.07
CA LEU A 317 15.97 3.98 5.42
C LEU A 317 15.10 2.96 6.17
N CYS A 318 13.78 3.03 6.01
CA CYS A 318 12.85 2.04 6.52
C CYS A 318 13.12 0.65 5.92
N ALA A 319 13.30 0.56 4.61
CA ALA A 319 13.60 -0.70 3.92
C ALA A 319 14.95 -1.30 4.33
N LEU A 320 15.99 -0.46 4.52
CA LEU A 320 17.30 -0.89 5.06
C LEU A 320 17.17 -1.42 6.49
N SER A 321 16.34 -0.79 7.32
CA SER A 321 16.08 -1.25 8.68
C SER A 321 15.38 -2.61 8.71
N ILE A 322 14.41 -2.84 7.80
CA ILE A 322 13.77 -4.14 7.60
C ILE A 322 14.82 -5.19 7.17
N ALA A 323 15.68 -4.84 6.22
CA ALA A 323 16.74 -5.69 5.70
C ALA A 323 17.71 -6.12 6.80
N GLU A 324 18.19 -5.18 7.61
CA GLU A 324 19.06 -5.42 8.77
C GLU A 324 18.41 -6.33 9.81
N ALA A 325 17.13 -6.13 10.13
CA ALA A 325 16.38 -7.01 11.04
C ALA A 325 16.28 -8.45 10.53
N CYS A 326 16.50 -8.66 9.23
CA CYS A 326 16.45 -9.97 8.56
C CYS A 326 17.84 -10.48 8.15
N GLY A 327 18.93 -9.85 8.62
CA GLY A 327 20.30 -10.29 8.34
C GLY A 327 20.86 -9.90 6.96
N ILE A 328 20.28 -8.88 6.33
CA ILE A 328 20.82 -8.26 5.13
C ILE A 328 21.51 -6.96 5.53
N ASP A 329 22.83 -6.89 5.36
CA ASP A 329 23.64 -5.73 5.74
C ASP A 329 23.32 -4.49 4.86
N VAL A 330 23.59 -3.29 5.41
CA VAL A 330 23.34 -2.00 4.75
C VAL A 330 23.99 -1.91 3.36
N GLU A 331 25.22 -2.43 3.21
CA GLU A 331 25.94 -2.37 1.93
C GLU A 331 25.23 -3.18 0.85
N THR A 332 24.80 -4.40 1.17
CA THR A 332 23.98 -5.23 0.27
C THR A 332 22.64 -4.53 -0.07
N GLY A 333 22.01 -3.92 0.94
CA GLY A 333 20.76 -3.17 0.76
C GLY A 333 20.93 -1.99 -0.19
N LEU A 334 21.98 -1.19 -0.03
CA LEU A 334 22.29 -0.06 -0.91
C LEU A 334 22.62 -0.51 -2.33
N LYS A 335 23.37 -1.60 -2.49
CA LYS A 335 23.67 -2.17 -3.81
C LYS A 335 22.41 -2.57 -4.57
N ALA A 336 21.37 -3.05 -3.89
CA ALA A 336 20.09 -3.36 -4.50
C ALA A 336 19.38 -2.13 -5.09
N MET A 337 19.73 -0.91 -4.61
CA MET A 337 19.12 0.34 -5.07
C MET A 337 19.80 0.94 -6.31
N GLU A 338 20.97 0.46 -6.72
CA GLU A 338 21.67 0.97 -7.91
C GLU A 338 20.83 0.85 -9.19
N GLY A 339 20.07 -0.24 -9.34
CA GLY A 339 19.16 -0.49 -10.46
C GLY A 339 17.66 -0.39 -10.10
N PHE A 340 17.34 0.07 -8.90
CA PHE A 340 15.96 0.11 -8.44
C PHE A 340 15.16 1.18 -9.17
N MET A 341 13.96 0.81 -9.63
CA MET A 341 13.00 1.73 -10.23
C MET A 341 11.80 1.88 -9.32
N LEU A 342 11.40 3.13 -9.08
CA LEU A 342 10.21 3.42 -8.29
C LEU A 342 8.95 2.78 -8.88
N PRO A 343 8.02 2.31 -8.06
CA PRO A 343 6.74 1.79 -8.54
C PRO A 343 5.97 2.83 -9.36
N ALA A 344 5.17 2.37 -10.30
CA ALA A 344 4.38 3.24 -11.18
C ALA A 344 3.49 4.20 -10.38
N GLY A 345 3.52 5.49 -10.75
CA GLY A 345 2.76 6.55 -10.08
C GLY A 345 3.30 6.95 -8.71
N ARG A 346 4.57 6.66 -8.41
CA ARG A 346 5.26 7.03 -7.18
C ARG A 346 6.50 7.87 -7.49
N MET A 347 6.30 9.17 -7.66
CA MET A 347 7.38 10.14 -7.96
C MET A 347 8.26 9.73 -9.16
N GLN A 348 7.68 9.06 -10.16
CA GLN A 348 8.42 8.70 -11.38
C GLN A 348 8.76 9.94 -12.18
N ILE A 349 10.04 10.09 -12.52
CA ILE A 349 10.53 11.18 -13.34
C ILE A 349 10.61 10.72 -14.80
N ILE A 350 9.92 11.42 -15.68
CA ILE A 350 9.84 11.14 -17.12
C ILE A 350 10.30 12.41 -17.86
N PHE A 351 11.35 12.29 -18.65
CA PHE A 351 11.87 13.40 -19.44
C PHE A 351 11.20 13.41 -20.82
N ASN A 352 10.43 14.46 -21.13
CA ASN A 352 9.91 14.70 -22.46
C ASN A 352 10.85 15.68 -23.20
N ASN A 353 11.90 15.13 -23.83
CA ASN A 353 12.88 15.92 -24.54
C ASN A 353 12.33 16.61 -25.79
N ALA A 354 11.29 16.07 -26.42
CA ALA A 354 10.67 16.64 -27.61
C ALA A 354 9.98 17.98 -27.31
N GLU A 355 9.28 18.08 -26.18
CA GLU A 355 8.60 19.30 -25.75
C GLU A 355 9.35 20.08 -24.65
N GLY A 356 10.45 19.55 -24.15
CA GLY A 356 11.37 20.23 -23.24
C GLY A 356 10.83 20.38 -21.81
N TYR A 357 10.05 19.42 -21.30
CA TYR A 357 9.57 19.41 -19.92
C TYR A 357 9.91 18.12 -19.17
N ILE A 358 9.82 18.18 -17.86
CA ILE A 358 9.96 17.04 -16.96
C ILE A 358 8.58 16.71 -16.38
N LEU A 359 8.12 15.47 -16.50
CA LEU A 359 6.91 14.98 -15.89
C LEU A 359 7.24 14.20 -14.62
N VAL A 360 6.71 14.61 -13.48
CA VAL A 360 6.78 13.91 -12.20
C VAL A 360 5.44 13.23 -11.97
N ASN A 361 5.40 11.93 -12.24
CA ASN A 361 4.20 11.11 -12.05
C ASN A 361 4.11 10.61 -10.61
N ASP A 362 3.25 11.22 -9.81
CA ASP A 362 2.89 10.81 -8.45
C ASP A 362 1.37 10.60 -8.32
N SER A 363 0.77 10.04 -9.40
CA SER A 363 -0.67 9.92 -9.58
C SER A 363 -1.33 8.74 -8.87
N TYR A 364 -0.57 7.89 -8.19
CA TYR A 364 -1.13 6.67 -7.58
C TYR A 364 -2.14 6.98 -6.48
N ASN A 365 -1.81 7.89 -5.56
CA ASN A 365 -2.70 8.35 -4.49
C ASN A 365 -2.26 9.72 -3.97
N SER A 366 -3.16 10.42 -3.26
CA SER A 366 -2.88 11.71 -2.63
C SER A 366 -3.56 11.81 -1.27
N ASN A 367 -2.81 12.34 -0.30
CA ASN A 367 -3.29 12.86 0.98
C ASN A 367 -2.50 14.14 1.31
N PRO A 368 -2.88 14.93 2.33
CA PRO A 368 -2.23 16.19 2.64
C PRO A 368 -0.72 16.10 2.79
N ASP A 369 -0.21 15.09 3.52
CA ASP A 369 1.22 14.94 3.80
C ASP A 369 2.00 14.55 2.54
N SER A 370 1.48 13.61 1.74
CA SER A 370 2.13 13.21 0.50
C SER A 370 2.11 14.30 -0.58
N LEU A 371 1.06 15.15 -0.59
CA LEU A 371 1.04 16.30 -1.48
C LEU A 371 2.10 17.33 -1.06
N LYS A 372 2.18 17.65 0.22
CA LYS A 372 3.21 18.55 0.75
C LYS A 372 4.60 18.07 0.39
N ALA A 373 4.90 16.78 0.61
CA ALA A 373 6.20 16.19 0.26
C ALA A 373 6.51 16.31 -1.25
N ALA A 374 5.52 16.11 -2.13
CA ALA A 374 5.71 16.26 -3.57
C ALA A 374 5.93 17.74 -3.98
N LEU A 375 5.22 18.68 -3.35
CA LEU A 375 5.42 20.12 -3.59
C LEU A 375 6.79 20.58 -3.12
N ASP A 376 7.22 20.17 -1.92
CA ASP A 376 8.55 20.48 -1.39
C ASP A 376 9.64 19.91 -2.31
N TYR A 377 9.44 18.70 -2.82
CA TYR A 377 10.35 18.08 -3.79
C TYR A 377 10.50 18.91 -5.06
N ILE A 378 9.39 19.28 -5.74
CA ILE A 378 9.49 20.05 -6.99
C ILE A 378 10.01 21.48 -6.76
N LYS A 379 9.70 22.08 -5.61
CA LYS A 379 10.18 23.41 -5.23
C LYS A 379 11.69 23.42 -5.01
N THR A 380 12.20 22.42 -4.32
CA THR A 380 13.64 22.32 -4.00
C THR A 380 14.45 21.94 -5.24
N ASN A 381 14.02 20.95 -6.01
CA ASN A 381 14.83 20.37 -7.08
C ASN A 381 14.65 21.05 -8.44
N TYR A 382 13.60 21.84 -8.62
CA TYR A 382 13.30 22.50 -9.91
C TYR A 382 13.03 23.99 -9.74
N GLY A 383 13.77 24.65 -8.85
CA GLY A 383 13.60 26.09 -8.53
C GLY A 383 13.57 27.00 -9.74
N GLY A 384 14.44 26.76 -10.74
CA GLY A 384 14.54 27.56 -11.97
C GLY A 384 13.54 27.21 -13.09
N LYS A 385 12.64 26.20 -12.88
CA LYS A 385 11.67 25.77 -13.89
C LYS A 385 10.27 26.28 -13.59
N LYS A 386 9.49 26.51 -14.63
CA LYS A 386 8.04 26.75 -14.53
C LYS A 386 7.35 25.50 -13.94
N LYS A 387 6.48 25.68 -12.96
CA LYS A 387 5.79 24.60 -12.26
C LYS A 387 4.34 24.51 -12.67
N ILE A 388 4.00 23.42 -13.34
CA ILE A 388 2.65 23.09 -13.79
C ILE A 388 2.16 21.95 -12.90
N LEU A 389 1.04 22.15 -12.23
CA LEU A 389 0.44 21.13 -11.37
C LEU A 389 -0.82 20.57 -12.04
N VAL A 390 -0.94 19.25 -12.12
CA VAL A 390 -2.15 18.54 -12.52
C VAL A 390 -2.64 17.75 -11.32
N LEU A 391 -3.62 18.30 -10.65
CA LEU A 391 -4.04 17.84 -9.33
C LEU A 391 -5.48 17.30 -9.35
N GLY A 392 -5.74 16.36 -8.46
CA GLY A 392 -7.08 15.84 -8.21
C GLY A 392 -7.46 15.91 -6.74
N ASP A 393 -8.72 15.63 -6.44
CA ASP A 393 -9.22 15.55 -5.07
C ASP A 393 -8.39 14.63 -4.20
N MET A 394 -8.25 15.01 -2.95
CA MET A 394 -7.83 14.13 -1.86
C MET A 394 -9.09 13.52 -1.23
N LEU A 395 -9.30 12.22 -1.48
CA LEU A 395 -10.45 11.49 -0.97
C LEU A 395 -10.23 10.96 0.45
N GLU A 396 -11.28 10.45 1.09
CA GLU A 396 -11.25 9.82 2.43
C GLU A 396 -10.90 10.78 3.59
N LEU A 397 -11.11 12.09 3.40
CA LEU A 397 -10.83 13.10 4.42
C LEU A 397 -12.03 13.40 5.35
N GLY A 398 -13.22 12.86 5.06
CA GLY A 398 -14.43 13.08 5.85
C GLY A 398 -14.78 14.55 6.03
N ASP A 399 -15.14 14.95 7.23
CA ASP A 399 -15.55 16.32 7.56
C ASP A 399 -14.41 17.35 7.37
N SER A 400 -13.15 16.90 7.36
CA SER A 400 -12.00 17.77 7.14
C SER A 400 -11.73 18.05 5.64
N ALA A 401 -12.47 17.43 4.70
CA ALA A 401 -12.18 17.54 3.28
C ALA A 401 -12.13 19.00 2.79
N GLY A 402 -13.09 19.82 3.17
CA GLY A 402 -13.11 21.24 2.81
C GLY A 402 -11.90 22.02 3.33
N SER A 403 -11.58 21.86 4.61
CA SER A 403 -10.44 22.54 5.24
C SER A 403 -9.09 22.09 4.68
N GLU A 404 -8.91 20.79 4.42
CA GLU A 404 -7.67 20.26 3.82
C GLU A 404 -7.49 20.71 2.36
N HIS A 405 -8.60 20.89 1.60
CA HIS A 405 -8.49 21.44 0.23
C HIS A 405 -8.24 22.96 0.23
N ILE A 406 -8.69 23.73 1.25
CA ILE A 406 -8.25 25.13 1.42
C ILE A 406 -6.74 25.15 1.70
N GLU A 407 -6.25 24.30 2.60
CA GLU A 407 -4.81 24.22 2.93
C GLU A 407 -3.99 23.76 1.73
N MET A 408 -4.52 22.83 0.92
CA MET A 408 -3.95 22.48 -0.39
C MET A 408 -3.81 23.74 -1.26
N GLY A 409 -4.86 24.55 -1.36
CA GLY A 409 -4.84 25.81 -2.11
C GLY A 409 -3.73 26.77 -1.65
N ARG A 410 -3.57 26.91 -0.32
CA ARG A 410 -2.48 27.72 0.27
C ARG A 410 -1.10 27.16 -0.07
N SER A 411 -0.92 25.85 0.04
CA SER A 411 0.36 25.18 -0.20
C SER A 411 0.81 25.24 -1.67
N ILE A 412 -0.12 25.11 -2.60
CA ILE A 412 0.20 25.15 -4.03
C ILE A 412 0.42 26.58 -4.55
N ALA A 413 -0.17 27.59 -3.90
CA ALA A 413 -0.04 29.00 -4.30
C ALA A 413 1.42 29.49 -4.32
N ASP A 414 2.23 29.04 -3.37
CA ASP A 414 3.64 29.40 -3.24
C ASP A 414 4.56 28.61 -4.20
N THR A 415 3.99 27.65 -4.96
CA THR A 415 4.78 26.73 -5.79
C THR A 415 4.38 26.80 -7.26
N ALA A 416 3.11 26.93 -7.58
CA ALA A 416 2.59 26.73 -8.93
C ALA A 416 2.60 28.01 -9.78
N ASP A 417 2.94 27.89 -11.07
CA ASP A 417 2.70 28.90 -12.08
C ASP A 417 1.40 28.63 -12.84
N PHE A 418 1.02 27.35 -12.96
CA PHE A 418 -0.19 26.92 -13.66
C PHE A 418 -0.76 25.67 -12.97
N ILE A 419 -2.08 25.64 -12.78
CA ILE A 419 -2.78 24.54 -12.13
C ILE A 419 -3.90 24.04 -13.03
N PHE A 420 -3.89 22.75 -13.33
CA PHE A 420 -5.04 21.98 -13.79
C PHE A 420 -5.60 21.20 -12.60
N TYR A 421 -6.90 21.32 -12.38
CA TYR A 421 -7.54 20.64 -11.28
C TYR A 421 -8.74 19.82 -11.71
N LYS A 422 -8.83 18.58 -11.26
CA LYS A 422 -9.96 17.66 -11.46
C LYS A 422 -10.57 17.29 -10.12
N GLY A 423 -11.81 17.68 -9.89
CA GLY A 423 -12.52 17.29 -8.68
C GLY A 423 -13.64 18.23 -8.26
N ASN A 424 -14.21 17.94 -7.09
CA ASN A 424 -15.39 18.62 -6.56
C ASN A 424 -15.07 19.73 -5.55
N TYR A 425 -13.79 19.91 -5.19
CA TYR A 425 -13.36 20.88 -4.16
C TYR A 425 -12.70 22.12 -4.73
N SER A 426 -12.99 22.48 -6.01
CA SER A 426 -12.42 23.63 -6.71
C SER A 426 -12.60 24.95 -5.96
N ASP A 427 -13.77 25.19 -5.37
CA ASP A 427 -14.08 26.41 -4.64
C ASP A 427 -13.24 26.55 -3.36
N TYR A 428 -13.00 25.46 -2.66
CA TYR A 428 -12.15 25.42 -1.47
C TYR A 428 -10.70 25.72 -1.84
N ILE A 429 -10.19 25.12 -2.93
CA ILE A 429 -8.84 25.38 -3.43
C ILE A 429 -8.69 26.84 -3.85
N THR A 430 -9.66 27.37 -4.62
CA THR A 430 -9.67 28.77 -5.06
C THR A 430 -9.65 29.73 -3.88
N LYS A 431 -10.37 29.42 -2.80
CA LYS A 431 -10.31 30.20 -1.55
C LYS A 431 -8.89 30.21 -0.99
N GLY A 432 -8.23 29.05 -0.86
CA GLY A 432 -6.84 28.96 -0.36
C GLY A 432 -5.84 29.69 -1.27
N LEU A 433 -5.99 29.58 -2.58
CA LEU A 433 -5.20 30.35 -3.55
C LEU A 433 -5.39 31.86 -3.40
N GLY A 434 -6.63 32.32 -3.22
CA GLY A 434 -6.96 33.72 -3.03
C GLY A 434 -6.36 34.31 -1.75
N GLU A 435 -6.39 33.54 -0.63
CA GLU A 435 -5.80 33.94 0.64
C GLU A 435 -4.27 34.16 0.55
N LYS A 436 -3.59 33.46 -0.37
CA LYS A 436 -2.16 33.62 -0.65
C LYS A 436 -1.85 34.58 -1.80
N GLY A 437 -2.88 35.19 -2.41
CA GLY A 437 -2.70 36.12 -3.50
C GLY A 437 -2.09 35.49 -4.78
N PHE A 438 -2.46 34.25 -5.09
CA PHE A 438 -1.97 33.50 -6.26
C PHE A 438 -2.12 34.30 -7.56
N LYS A 439 -1.07 34.40 -8.33
CA LYS A 439 -1.02 35.17 -9.59
C LYS A 439 -1.00 34.28 -10.85
N GLY A 440 -0.85 32.96 -10.67
CA GLY A 440 -0.84 31.99 -11.76
C GLY A 440 -2.22 31.74 -12.36
N LYS A 441 -2.30 30.72 -13.19
CA LYS A 441 -3.56 30.30 -13.82
C LYS A 441 -4.10 29.04 -13.16
N PHE A 442 -5.41 29.01 -12.91
CA PHE A 442 -6.15 27.85 -12.39
C PHE A 442 -7.24 27.46 -13.37
N LEU A 443 -7.20 26.22 -13.86
CA LEU A 443 -8.18 25.66 -14.78
C LEU A 443 -8.78 24.36 -14.23
N ILE A 444 -10.11 24.27 -14.27
CA ILE A 444 -10.82 23.04 -13.91
C ILE A 444 -10.84 22.10 -15.11
N ILE A 445 -10.51 20.84 -14.89
CA ILE A 445 -10.56 19.77 -15.89
C ILE A 445 -11.97 19.17 -15.89
N GLU A 446 -12.77 19.50 -16.86
CA GLU A 446 -14.12 18.94 -17.04
C GLU A 446 -14.06 17.50 -17.57
N ASN A 447 -13.20 17.29 -18.58
CA ASN A 447 -13.00 15.99 -19.22
C ASN A 447 -11.61 15.90 -19.87
N LYS A 448 -11.26 14.70 -20.34
CA LYS A 448 -9.95 14.44 -20.95
C LYS A 448 -9.71 15.27 -22.23
N GLY A 449 -10.72 15.49 -23.05
CA GLY A 449 -10.60 16.29 -24.28
C GLY A 449 -10.26 17.75 -23.97
N ALA A 450 -11.04 18.39 -23.07
CA ALA A 450 -10.78 19.75 -22.63
C ALA A 450 -9.39 19.93 -22.01
N PHE A 451 -8.95 18.97 -21.20
CA PHE A 451 -7.58 18.96 -20.67
C PHE A 451 -6.55 18.91 -21.81
N THR A 452 -6.69 17.95 -22.74
CA THR A 452 -5.74 17.75 -23.84
C THR A 452 -5.59 19.01 -24.69
N ASP A 453 -6.71 19.67 -25.01
CA ASP A 453 -6.72 20.90 -25.82
C ASP A 453 -6.04 22.08 -25.08
N ALA A 454 -6.33 22.23 -23.80
CA ALA A 454 -5.69 23.26 -22.98
C ALA A 454 -4.19 22.98 -22.76
N PHE A 455 -3.84 21.72 -22.51
CA PHE A 455 -2.47 21.28 -22.28
C PHE A 455 -1.59 21.42 -23.52
N LYS A 456 -2.12 21.12 -24.72
CA LYS A 456 -1.44 21.33 -26.01
C LYS A 456 -1.12 22.80 -26.28
N LYS A 457 -1.99 23.71 -25.88
CA LYS A 457 -1.81 25.18 -26.08
C LYS A 457 -0.86 25.80 -25.06
N LEU A 458 -0.54 25.08 -23.99
CA LEU A 458 0.35 25.59 -22.95
C LEU A 458 1.81 25.51 -23.37
N ASP A 459 2.55 26.61 -23.19
CA ASP A 459 4.00 26.57 -23.29
C ASP A 459 4.59 25.81 -22.10
N LYS A 460 5.13 24.63 -22.38
CA LYS A 460 5.69 23.69 -21.42
C LYS A 460 7.21 23.68 -21.41
N LYS A 461 7.84 24.41 -22.31
CA LYS A 461 9.29 24.44 -22.40
C LYS A 461 9.91 24.92 -21.09
N ASN A 462 10.95 24.23 -20.64
CA ASN A 462 11.62 24.47 -19.36
C ASN A 462 10.66 24.42 -18.15
N SER A 463 9.73 23.48 -18.14
CA SER A 463 8.81 23.27 -17.01
C SER A 463 8.99 21.92 -16.33
N VAL A 464 8.51 21.84 -15.09
CA VAL A 464 8.24 20.59 -14.38
C VAL A 464 6.73 20.46 -14.20
N ILE A 465 6.20 19.29 -14.49
CA ILE A 465 4.77 18.97 -14.41
C ILE A 465 4.57 17.91 -13.32
N LEU A 466 3.91 18.25 -12.23
CA LEU A 466 3.53 17.29 -11.20
C LEU A 466 2.12 16.79 -11.44
N VAL A 467 1.95 15.46 -11.50
CA VAL A 467 0.63 14.80 -11.61
C VAL A 467 0.33 14.09 -10.30
N LYS A 468 -0.67 14.55 -9.54
CA LYS A 468 -1.01 13.99 -8.23
C LYS A 468 -2.49 14.12 -7.88
N GLY A 469 -3.09 13.01 -7.43
CA GLY A 469 -4.48 12.95 -6.96
C GLY A 469 -4.79 11.60 -6.32
N SER A 470 -5.89 11.49 -5.62
CA SER A 470 -6.34 10.20 -5.07
C SER A 470 -6.57 9.18 -6.19
N ARG A 471 -6.46 7.88 -5.87
CA ARG A 471 -6.55 6.79 -6.84
C ARG A 471 -7.82 6.85 -7.71
N GLY A 472 -8.95 7.27 -7.14
CA GLY A 472 -10.21 7.42 -7.85
C GLY A 472 -10.19 8.48 -8.95
N MET A 473 -9.23 9.41 -8.94
CA MET A 473 -9.12 10.49 -9.93
C MET A 473 -8.51 10.03 -11.26
N LYS A 474 -7.71 8.94 -11.26
CA LYS A 474 -7.08 8.31 -12.43
C LYS A 474 -6.35 9.32 -13.34
N LEU A 475 -5.55 10.20 -12.75
CA LEU A 475 -4.89 11.27 -13.48
C LEU A 475 -3.82 10.77 -14.45
N GLU A 476 -3.26 9.59 -14.25
CA GLU A 476 -2.32 8.95 -15.17
C GLU A 476 -2.92 8.72 -16.57
N GLU A 477 -4.24 8.59 -16.69
CA GLU A 477 -4.91 8.38 -17.97
C GLU A 477 -4.90 9.62 -18.90
N TYR A 478 -4.51 10.78 -18.36
CA TYR A 478 -4.45 12.05 -19.09
C TYR A 478 -3.15 12.24 -19.86
N PHE A 479 -2.12 11.43 -19.58
CA PHE A 479 -0.79 11.53 -20.18
C PHE A 479 -0.44 10.27 -20.97
N GLU A 480 0.03 10.46 -22.21
CA GLU A 480 0.44 9.34 -23.08
C GLU A 480 1.80 8.75 -22.64
N GLU A 481 2.65 9.58 -22.06
CA GLU A 481 3.99 9.21 -21.58
C GLU A 481 3.96 8.31 -20.33
N ILE A 482 2.84 8.29 -19.59
CA ILE A 482 2.67 7.41 -18.43
C ILE A 482 2.21 6.05 -18.94
N PRO A 483 2.97 4.97 -18.70
CA PRO A 483 2.58 3.62 -19.09
C PRO A 483 1.19 3.27 -18.54
N LYS A 484 0.29 2.88 -19.41
CA LYS A 484 -1.03 2.37 -19.01
C LYS A 484 -0.83 1.00 -18.36
N LYS A 485 -1.44 0.81 -17.21
CA LYS A 485 -1.44 -0.48 -16.49
C LYS A 485 -2.33 -1.49 -17.17
#